data_d3f23cdc9658faa159f2ba63cca334a8
#
_entry.id   d3f23cdc9658faa159f2ba63cca334a8
#
_cell.length_a   1.000
_cell.length_b   1.000
_cell.length_c   1.000
_cell.angle_alpha   90.00
_cell.angle_beta   90.00
_cell.angle_gamma   90.00
#
_symmetry.space_group_name_H-M   'P 1'
#
loop_
_entity.id
_entity.type
_entity.pdbx_description
1 polymer ?
#
loop_
_entity_poly.entity_id
_entity_poly.type
_entity_poly.pdbx_seq_one_letter_code
_entity_poly.pdbx_strand_id
1 'polypeptide(L)'
;RDEWGIPHIKATSEHDAFFAQGFVTAQDRMWHMDYDRRRALGRWAEWAGPSALKEDRLMRRLSLERAAKADFAATKPDAQAMVQALTDGINAFIDSTRTLPIEYKLLGETPDRWEPWHSFAVYKVRNMLMGTFDMKLWRARITNALGPERAASLFRGYPVDHLVTTPPGVEHTGARYDPYEELADSWQQLNQIGEIDNGSNAWVVSGARTESGMPLVAGDSHRGLDTPSVYYQVHMTCPDWSVSGYSVPGVPGAPHFSHTEHVGFGMTHGNADYQDLFIENFREAAGGLEYEYRGGWYPADVRTEVLNCRGHEELTIEVVVTRHGRIVAGDPRDGVGLAFSHTGTNGPTKWMDSVLDILRAGDADELEQAVKEWTEPVNNYMYCDTRGNFGYRLRGRIPIRDVANTWAPVDAASGLYEWEREIPWEELPHIRNPEIGYAVTCNQKVTTDEYPYHINHFFTNEWRARRITNRILDVPKGEM
;
A
#
# COMPACT_ATOMS: atom_id res chain seq x y z
N ARG A 1 26.04 -11.48 11.03
CA ARG A 1 25.28 -10.47 11.78
C ARG A 1 26.25 -9.57 12.52
N ASP A 2 25.91 -8.31 12.66
CA ASP A 2 26.62 -7.37 13.49
C ASP A 2 26.14 -7.40 14.95
N GLU A 3 26.64 -6.48 15.77
CA GLU A 3 26.29 -6.34 17.19
C GLU A 3 24.81 -5.97 17.45
N TRP A 4 24.11 -5.46 16.42
CA TRP A 4 22.70 -5.12 16.45
C TRP A 4 21.81 -6.26 15.94
N GLY A 5 22.41 -7.37 15.51
CA GLY A 5 21.71 -8.53 14.94
C GLY A 5 21.32 -8.36 13.48
N ILE A 6 21.68 -7.27 12.83
CA ILE A 6 21.41 -7.00 11.42
C ILE A 6 22.17 -8.03 10.56
N PRO A 7 21.50 -8.74 9.63
CA PRO A 7 22.19 -9.67 8.75
C PRO A 7 22.98 -8.92 7.66
N HIS A 8 24.21 -9.31 7.48
CA HIS A 8 25.09 -8.91 6.39
C HIS A 8 25.28 -10.10 5.45
N ILE A 9 24.65 -10.05 4.29
CA ILE A 9 24.70 -11.11 3.30
C ILE A 9 25.76 -10.73 2.27
N LYS A 10 26.72 -11.63 2.06
CA LYS A 10 27.71 -11.52 0.99
C LYS A 10 27.59 -12.73 0.08
N ALA A 11 27.13 -12.51 -1.12
CA ALA A 11 26.82 -13.56 -2.08
C ALA A 11 27.67 -13.44 -3.35
N THR A 12 27.75 -14.52 -4.10
CA THR A 12 28.48 -14.57 -5.38
C THR A 12 27.54 -14.43 -6.59
N SER A 13 26.24 -14.39 -6.34
CA SER A 13 25.21 -14.18 -7.35
C SER A 13 23.99 -13.48 -6.75
N GLU A 14 23.14 -12.87 -7.59
CA GLU A 14 21.83 -12.33 -7.17
C GLU A 14 20.97 -13.42 -6.56
N HIS A 15 20.94 -14.62 -7.17
CA HIS A 15 20.18 -15.76 -6.66
C HIS A 15 20.56 -16.08 -5.21
N ASP A 16 21.86 -16.21 -4.91
CA ASP A 16 22.33 -16.54 -3.56
C ASP A 16 22.05 -15.42 -2.57
N ALA A 17 22.08 -14.15 -3.01
CA ALA A 17 21.74 -13.01 -2.18
C ALA A 17 20.28 -13.07 -1.72
N PHE A 18 19.35 -13.29 -2.64
CA PHE A 18 17.93 -13.38 -2.33
C PHE A 18 17.56 -14.67 -1.59
N PHE A 19 18.19 -15.80 -1.92
CA PHE A 19 18.06 -17.04 -1.14
C PHE A 19 18.45 -16.82 0.32
N ALA A 20 19.62 -16.23 0.56
CA ALA A 20 20.08 -15.93 1.91
C ALA A 20 19.18 -14.91 2.62
N GLN A 21 18.66 -13.89 1.91
CA GLN A 21 17.67 -12.96 2.46
C GLN A 21 16.42 -13.70 2.92
N GLY A 22 15.87 -14.58 2.09
CA GLY A 22 14.70 -15.40 2.44
C GLY A 22 14.94 -16.24 3.69
N PHE A 23 16.08 -16.92 3.75
CA PHE A 23 16.46 -17.77 4.88
C PHE A 23 16.57 -16.97 6.19
N VAL A 24 17.33 -15.86 6.20
CA VAL A 24 17.55 -15.09 7.44
C VAL A 24 16.31 -14.31 7.87
N THR A 25 15.46 -13.89 6.90
CA THR A 25 14.17 -13.24 7.21
C THR A 25 13.22 -14.23 7.86
N ALA A 26 13.13 -15.45 7.33
CA ALA A 26 12.34 -16.51 7.94
C ALA A 26 12.88 -16.90 9.33
N GLN A 27 14.20 -16.96 9.50
CA GLN A 27 14.82 -17.24 10.80
C GLN A 27 14.39 -16.25 11.90
N ASP A 28 14.27 -14.97 11.55
CA ASP A 28 13.97 -13.90 12.52
C ASP A 28 12.48 -13.52 12.58
N ARG A 29 11.74 -13.77 11.51
CA ARG A 29 10.41 -13.17 11.30
C ARG A 29 9.35 -14.16 10.77
N MET A 30 9.58 -15.47 10.88
CA MET A 30 8.70 -16.50 10.31
C MET A 30 7.23 -16.32 10.71
N TRP A 31 6.99 -16.13 12.02
CA TRP A 31 5.64 -15.88 12.51
C TRP A 31 5.00 -14.62 11.88
N HIS A 32 5.72 -13.51 11.86
CA HIS A 32 5.25 -12.25 11.30
C HIS A 32 4.88 -12.40 9.83
N MET A 33 5.74 -13.07 9.04
CA MET A 33 5.48 -13.35 7.63
C MET A 33 4.24 -14.21 7.42
N ASP A 34 4.11 -15.28 8.20
CA ASP A 34 3.00 -16.22 8.09
C ASP A 34 1.68 -15.60 8.55
N TYR A 35 1.72 -14.80 9.60
CA TYR A 35 0.56 -14.06 10.07
C TYR A 35 0.02 -13.09 9.01
N ASP A 36 0.88 -12.28 8.38
CA ASP A 36 0.48 -11.38 7.30
C ASP A 36 -0.03 -12.16 6.09
N ARG A 37 0.64 -13.24 5.72
CA ARG A 37 0.20 -14.11 4.63
C ARG A 37 -1.19 -14.68 4.88
N ARG A 38 -1.44 -15.24 6.06
CA ARG A 38 -2.75 -15.83 6.40
C ARG A 38 -3.86 -14.80 6.37
N ARG A 39 -3.61 -13.61 6.87
CA ARG A 39 -4.54 -12.48 6.78
C ARG A 39 -4.80 -12.10 5.33
N ALA A 40 -3.77 -11.92 4.53
CA ALA A 40 -3.90 -11.60 3.10
C ALA A 40 -4.75 -12.61 2.34
N LEU A 41 -4.67 -13.89 2.73
CA LEU A 41 -5.41 -14.99 2.11
C LEU A 41 -6.80 -15.20 2.69
N GLY A 42 -7.23 -14.45 3.72
CA GLY A 42 -8.46 -14.72 4.45
C GLY A 42 -8.48 -16.14 5.04
N ARG A 43 -7.41 -16.52 5.72
CA ARG A 43 -7.19 -17.84 6.34
C ARG A 43 -6.79 -17.74 7.81
N TRP A 44 -6.96 -16.57 8.42
CA TRP A 44 -6.61 -16.39 9.82
C TRP A 44 -7.57 -17.11 10.78
N ALA A 45 -8.86 -17.24 10.41
CA ALA A 45 -9.85 -17.98 11.20
C ALA A 45 -9.54 -19.48 11.33
N GLU A 46 -8.73 -20.07 10.43
CA GLU A 46 -8.25 -21.45 10.56
C GLU A 46 -7.47 -21.65 11.87
N TRP A 47 -6.83 -20.60 12.37
CA TRP A 47 -6.02 -20.62 13.59
C TRP A 47 -6.66 -19.86 14.75
N ALA A 48 -7.20 -18.66 14.48
CA ALA A 48 -7.76 -17.78 15.51
C ALA A 48 -9.25 -18.05 15.84
N GLY A 49 -9.93 -18.89 15.05
CA GLY A 49 -11.32 -19.22 15.26
C GLY A 49 -12.29 -18.10 14.85
N PRO A 50 -13.51 -18.09 15.39
CA PRO A 50 -14.62 -17.23 14.93
C PRO A 50 -14.34 -15.72 15.01
N SER A 51 -13.46 -15.29 15.89
CA SER A 51 -13.12 -13.86 16.03
C SER A 51 -12.52 -13.26 14.76
N ALA A 52 -11.88 -14.08 13.91
CA ALA A 52 -11.25 -13.64 12.67
C ALA A 52 -12.16 -13.78 11.43
N LEU A 53 -13.37 -14.34 11.54
CA LEU A 53 -14.22 -14.61 10.38
C LEU A 53 -14.63 -13.36 9.60
N LYS A 54 -14.85 -12.23 10.26
CA LYS A 54 -15.21 -10.97 9.58
C LYS A 54 -14.06 -10.48 8.71
N GLU A 55 -12.84 -10.52 9.25
CA GLU A 55 -11.61 -10.17 8.53
C GLU A 55 -11.41 -11.10 7.34
N ASP A 56 -11.45 -12.41 7.55
CA ASP A 56 -11.24 -13.39 6.49
C ASP A 56 -12.28 -13.26 5.38
N ARG A 57 -13.55 -13.03 5.71
CA ARG A 57 -14.61 -12.77 4.73
C ARG A 57 -14.26 -11.55 3.86
N LEU A 58 -13.82 -10.45 4.48
CA LEU A 58 -13.42 -9.25 3.74
C LEU A 58 -12.23 -9.53 2.83
N MET A 59 -11.19 -10.22 3.32
CA MET A 59 -10.00 -10.55 2.53
C MET A 59 -10.33 -11.45 1.34
N ARG A 60 -11.24 -12.43 1.51
CA ARG A 60 -11.74 -13.27 0.41
C ARG A 60 -12.51 -12.44 -0.61
N ARG A 61 -13.41 -11.57 -0.15
CA ARG A 61 -14.15 -10.64 -1.03
C ARG A 61 -13.19 -9.73 -1.80
N LEU A 62 -12.13 -9.21 -1.17
CA LEU A 62 -11.06 -8.42 -1.82
C LEU A 62 -10.23 -9.24 -2.82
N SER A 63 -10.26 -10.58 -2.74
CA SER A 63 -9.56 -11.49 -3.66
C SER A 63 -8.05 -11.22 -3.78
N LEU A 64 -7.38 -10.91 -2.66
CA LEU A 64 -5.95 -10.55 -2.66
C LEU A 64 -5.08 -11.70 -3.16
N GLU A 65 -5.44 -12.95 -2.89
CA GLU A 65 -4.76 -14.13 -3.43
C GLU A 65 -4.73 -14.11 -4.96
N ARG A 66 -5.88 -13.88 -5.59
CA ARG A 66 -5.98 -13.83 -7.05
C ARG A 66 -5.18 -12.67 -7.63
N ALA A 67 -5.24 -11.50 -7.00
CA ALA A 67 -4.48 -10.34 -7.41
C ALA A 67 -2.96 -10.59 -7.28
N ALA A 68 -2.51 -11.21 -6.18
CA ALA A 68 -1.11 -11.55 -5.96
C ALA A 68 -0.57 -12.56 -7.00
N LYS A 69 -1.37 -13.60 -7.34
CA LYS A 69 -1.04 -14.55 -8.39
C LYS A 69 -0.96 -13.90 -9.78
N ALA A 70 -1.87 -12.96 -10.07
CA ALA A 70 -1.86 -12.22 -11.32
C ALA A 70 -0.64 -11.30 -11.43
N ASP A 71 -0.26 -10.62 -10.35
CA ASP A 71 0.94 -9.79 -10.30
C ASP A 71 2.21 -10.63 -10.53
N PHE A 72 2.34 -11.75 -9.82
CA PHE A 72 3.48 -12.66 -10.03
C PHE A 72 3.58 -13.11 -11.50
N ALA A 73 2.46 -13.48 -12.10
CA ALA A 73 2.43 -13.89 -13.50
C ALA A 73 2.79 -12.76 -14.49
N ALA A 74 2.51 -11.49 -14.14
CA ALA A 74 2.81 -10.32 -14.96
C ALA A 74 4.24 -9.75 -14.75
N THR A 75 4.95 -10.22 -13.73
CA THR A 75 6.30 -9.79 -13.37
C THR A 75 7.33 -10.30 -14.38
N LYS A 76 8.38 -9.52 -14.66
CA LYS A 76 9.49 -9.90 -15.56
C LYS A 76 10.19 -11.19 -15.09
N PRO A 77 10.75 -12.00 -16.00
CA PRO A 77 11.38 -13.28 -15.65
C PRO A 77 12.51 -13.17 -14.62
N ASP A 78 13.35 -12.15 -14.67
CA ASP A 78 14.43 -11.93 -13.70
C ASP A 78 13.91 -11.54 -12.31
N ALA A 79 12.86 -10.72 -12.25
CA ALA A 79 12.19 -10.42 -10.98
C ALA A 79 11.38 -11.63 -10.44
N GLN A 80 10.82 -12.48 -11.30
CA GLN A 80 10.26 -13.77 -10.87
C GLN A 80 11.34 -14.67 -10.28
N ALA A 81 12.53 -14.72 -10.90
CA ALA A 81 13.66 -15.50 -10.39
C ALA A 81 14.14 -14.97 -9.03
N MET A 82 14.17 -13.64 -8.83
CA MET A 82 14.44 -13.00 -7.54
C MET A 82 13.48 -13.50 -6.45
N VAL A 83 12.18 -13.45 -6.72
CA VAL A 83 11.14 -13.88 -5.77
C VAL A 83 11.21 -15.38 -5.51
N GLN A 84 11.52 -16.19 -6.55
CA GLN A 84 11.71 -17.63 -6.40
C GLN A 84 12.89 -17.94 -5.48
N ALA A 85 14.03 -17.28 -5.66
CA ALA A 85 15.21 -17.47 -4.82
C ALA A 85 14.91 -17.11 -3.35
N LEU A 86 14.21 -16.00 -3.09
CA LEU A 86 13.73 -15.65 -1.75
C LEU A 86 12.86 -16.76 -1.16
N THR A 87 11.91 -17.26 -1.94
CA THR A 87 10.98 -18.34 -1.57
C THR A 87 11.73 -19.62 -1.20
N ASP A 88 12.71 -20.00 -1.99
CA ASP A 88 13.54 -21.19 -1.75
C ASP A 88 14.33 -21.04 -0.44
N GLY A 89 14.84 -19.84 -0.15
CA GLY A 89 15.49 -19.54 1.13
C GLY A 89 14.55 -19.64 2.33
N ILE A 90 13.34 -19.09 2.22
CA ILE A 90 12.31 -19.22 3.27
C ILE A 90 11.98 -20.69 3.53
N ASN A 91 11.75 -21.45 2.47
CA ASN A 91 11.43 -22.88 2.57
C ASN A 91 12.60 -23.71 3.11
N ALA A 92 13.83 -23.37 2.74
CA ALA A 92 15.02 -24.01 3.31
C ALA A 92 15.12 -23.80 4.84
N PHE A 93 14.74 -22.63 5.34
CA PHE A 93 14.62 -22.43 6.79
C PHE A 93 13.51 -23.28 7.39
N ILE A 94 12.31 -23.29 6.81
CA ILE A 94 11.19 -24.13 7.30
C ILE A 94 11.60 -25.60 7.39
N ASP A 95 12.25 -26.12 6.36
CA ASP A 95 12.67 -27.53 6.29
C ASP A 95 13.81 -27.88 7.27
N SER A 96 14.68 -26.93 7.60
CA SER A 96 15.87 -27.15 8.44
C SER A 96 15.66 -26.82 9.92
N THR A 97 14.67 -25.99 10.26
CA THR A 97 14.49 -25.54 11.64
C THR A 97 13.94 -26.65 12.54
N ARG A 98 14.52 -26.79 13.76
CA ARG A 98 14.04 -27.71 14.80
C ARG A 98 13.21 -27.01 15.86
N THR A 99 13.21 -25.68 15.86
CA THR A 99 12.54 -24.86 16.87
C THR A 99 11.76 -23.77 16.19
N LEU A 100 10.45 -23.89 16.20
CA LEU A 100 9.53 -22.86 15.69
C LEU A 100 9.36 -21.74 16.72
N PRO A 101 9.01 -20.51 16.26
CA PRO A 101 8.54 -19.43 17.12
C PRO A 101 7.48 -19.88 18.12
N ILE A 102 7.43 -19.19 19.26
CA ILE A 102 6.55 -19.59 20.37
C ILE A 102 5.06 -19.56 19.97
N GLU A 103 4.68 -18.70 19.08
CA GLU A 103 3.30 -18.53 18.59
C GLU A 103 2.78 -19.82 17.96
N TYR A 104 3.58 -20.51 17.16
CA TYR A 104 3.18 -21.82 16.59
C TYR A 104 2.94 -22.87 17.68
N LYS A 105 3.76 -22.87 18.71
CA LYS A 105 3.59 -23.80 19.84
C LYS A 105 2.31 -23.51 20.62
N LEU A 106 2.00 -22.21 20.85
CA LEU A 106 0.81 -21.80 21.56
C LEU A 106 -0.48 -22.15 20.78
N LEU A 107 -0.43 -22.07 19.46
CA LEU A 107 -1.55 -22.43 18.60
C LEU A 107 -1.64 -23.93 18.30
N GLY A 108 -0.55 -24.69 18.49
CA GLY A 108 -0.45 -26.09 18.08
C GLY A 108 -0.35 -26.27 16.57
N GLU A 109 0.23 -25.29 15.88
CA GLU A 109 0.30 -25.21 14.42
C GLU A 109 1.73 -25.27 13.89
N THR A 110 1.88 -25.39 12.58
CA THR A 110 3.16 -25.35 11.87
C THR A 110 3.04 -24.46 10.64
N PRO A 111 4.13 -23.81 10.18
CA PRO A 111 4.08 -22.98 8.98
C PRO A 111 3.84 -23.83 7.72
N ASP A 112 2.94 -23.37 6.85
CA ASP A 112 2.83 -23.89 5.50
C ASP A 112 4.06 -23.46 4.68
N ARG A 113 4.40 -24.25 3.64
CA ARG A 113 5.43 -23.83 2.68
C ARG A 113 5.07 -22.53 2.01
N TRP A 114 6.12 -21.73 1.74
CA TRP A 114 5.98 -20.46 1.05
C TRP A 114 5.90 -20.68 -0.47
N GLU A 115 5.02 -19.95 -1.13
CA GLU A 115 4.91 -19.88 -2.59
C GLU A 115 5.38 -18.50 -3.08
N PRO A 116 5.95 -18.35 -4.29
CA PRO A 116 6.50 -17.07 -4.75
C PRO A 116 5.49 -15.92 -4.69
N TRP A 117 4.24 -16.17 -5.06
CA TRP A 117 3.19 -15.15 -5.04
C TRP A 117 2.77 -14.70 -3.62
N HIS A 118 3.17 -15.41 -2.56
CA HIS A 118 2.89 -15.00 -1.18
C HIS A 118 3.55 -13.67 -0.82
N SER A 119 4.74 -13.36 -1.37
CA SER A 119 5.40 -12.06 -1.19
C SER A 119 4.52 -10.89 -1.70
N PHE A 120 3.81 -11.12 -2.79
CA PHE A 120 2.86 -10.14 -3.32
C PHE A 120 1.61 -10.01 -2.44
N ALA A 121 1.09 -11.11 -1.91
CA ALA A 121 -0.06 -11.10 -1.01
C ALA A 121 0.23 -10.34 0.28
N VAL A 122 1.39 -10.60 0.91
CA VAL A 122 1.87 -9.87 2.09
C VAL A 122 1.98 -8.38 1.82
N TYR A 123 2.54 -8.00 0.69
CA TYR A 123 2.67 -6.60 0.32
C TYR A 123 1.30 -5.94 0.10
N LYS A 124 0.39 -6.62 -0.61
CA LYS A 124 -0.96 -6.10 -0.88
C LYS A 124 -1.78 -5.87 0.39
N VAL A 125 -1.80 -6.80 1.34
CA VAL A 125 -2.59 -6.60 2.57
C VAL A 125 -2.08 -5.41 3.38
N ARG A 126 -0.77 -5.19 3.44
CA ARG A 126 -0.19 -4.04 4.13
C ARG A 126 -0.51 -2.72 3.42
N ASN A 127 -0.48 -2.69 2.10
CA ASN A 127 -0.77 -1.47 1.33
C ASN A 127 -2.26 -1.15 1.26
N MET A 128 -3.11 -2.17 1.28
CA MET A 128 -4.57 -1.99 1.39
C MET A 128 -4.93 -1.12 2.59
N LEU A 129 -4.23 -1.30 3.72
CA LEU A 129 -4.41 -0.53 4.95
C LEU A 129 -3.94 0.93 4.85
N MET A 130 -3.18 1.28 3.82
CA MET A 130 -2.64 2.63 3.62
C MET A 130 -3.49 3.51 2.70
N GLY A 131 -4.63 3.02 2.26
CA GLY A 131 -5.54 3.77 1.38
C GLY A 131 -6.40 4.79 2.12
N THR A 132 -7.34 5.39 1.41
CA THR A 132 -8.17 6.50 1.89
C THR A 132 -9.66 6.18 1.92
N PHE A 133 -10.06 4.98 1.56
CA PHE A 133 -11.49 4.63 1.45
C PHE A 133 -12.22 4.65 2.80
N ASP A 134 -11.52 4.39 3.88
CA ASP A 134 -12.04 4.45 5.25
C ASP A 134 -12.58 5.85 5.60
N MET A 135 -11.92 6.91 5.12
CA MET A 135 -12.39 8.29 5.29
C MET A 135 -13.68 8.54 4.49
N LYS A 136 -13.83 7.93 3.31
CA LYS A 136 -15.07 8.01 2.52
C LYS A 136 -16.21 7.29 3.22
N LEU A 137 -15.93 6.11 3.73
CA LEU A 137 -16.87 5.32 4.52
C LEU A 137 -17.32 6.07 5.78
N TRP A 138 -16.37 6.68 6.49
CA TRP A 138 -16.66 7.45 7.70
C TRP A 138 -17.53 8.69 7.37
N ARG A 139 -17.24 9.40 6.30
CA ARG A 139 -18.07 10.53 5.83
C ARG A 139 -19.49 10.08 5.47
N ALA A 140 -19.62 8.97 4.76
CA ALA A 140 -20.93 8.40 4.43
C ALA A 140 -21.74 8.07 5.68
N ARG A 141 -21.13 7.40 6.68
CA ARG A 141 -21.77 7.07 7.97
C ARG A 141 -22.24 8.33 8.73
N ILE A 142 -21.40 9.35 8.81
CA ILE A 142 -21.76 10.61 9.45
C ILE A 142 -22.87 11.33 8.69
N THR A 143 -22.82 11.34 7.35
CA THR A 143 -23.86 11.93 6.51
C THR A 143 -25.20 11.22 6.72
N ASN A 144 -25.19 9.88 6.79
CA ASN A 144 -26.39 9.10 7.09
C ASN A 144 -26.97 9.40 8.49
N ALA A 145 -26.10 9.61 9.49
CA ALA A 145 -26.51 9.84 10.85
C ALA A 145 -27.03 11.27 11.12
N LEU A 146 -26.39 12.28 10.54
CA LEU A 146 -26.62 13.68 10.86
C LEU A 146 -27.30 14.48 9.74
N GLY A 147 -27.39 13.94 8.53
CA GLY A 147 -27.77 14.66 7.32
C GLY A 147 -26.60 15.47 6.72
N PRO A 148 -26.69 15.81 5.42
CA PRO A 148 -25.56 16.37 4.66
C PRO A 148 -25.07 17.73 5.20
N GLU A 149 -25.97 18.61 5.59
CA GLU A 149 -25.60 19.94 6.09
C GLU A 149 -24.80 19.90 7.41
N ARG A 150 -25.23 19.06 8.35
CA ARG A 150 -24.52 18.88 9.63
C ARG A 150 -23.21 18.12 9.42
N ALA A 151 -23.22 17.11 8.59
CA ALA A 151 -22.01 16.38 8.24
C ALA A 151 -20.97 17.31 7.65
N ALA A 152 -21.32 18.14 6.67
CA ALA A 152 -20.43 19.11 6.04
C ALA A 152 -19.79 20.08 7.06
N SER A 153 -20.52 20.50 8.10
CA SER A 153 -20.00 21.37 9.15
C SER A 153 -18.92 20.75 10.02
N LEU A 154 -18.83 19.43 10.09
CA LEU A 154 -17.82 18.69 10.86
C LEU A 154 -16.52 18.50 10.07
N PHE A 155 -16.60 18.46 8.76
CA PHE A 155 -15.44 18.38 7.88
C PHE A 155 -14.92 19.80 7.63
N ARG A 156 -14.28 20.38 8.64
CA ARG A 156 -13.50 21.58 8.47
C ARG A 156 -12.38 21.23 7.51
N GLY A 157 -12.48 21.66 6.27
CA GLY A 157 -11.45 21.48 5.28
C GLY A 157 -10.09 21.97 5.79
N TYR A 158 -9.06 21.72 5.02
CA TYR A 158 -7.72 22.27 5.24
C TYR A 158 -7.86 23.78 5.59
N PRO A 159 -7.16 24.34 6.61
CA PRO A 159 -7.40 25.73 7.06
C PRO A 159 -7.39 26.74 5.93
N VAL A 160 -8.18 27.82 6.04
CA VAL A 160 -8.45 28.81 4.97
C VAL A 160 -7.17 29.51 4.48
N ASP A 161 -6.13 29.59 5.33
CA ASP A 161 -4.77 30.03 4.98
C ASP A 161 -3.97 28.97 4.22
N HIS A 162 -4.54 27.80 4.10
CA HIS A 162 -4.05 26.61 3.43
C HIS A 162 -5.19 26.19 2.48
N LEU A 163 -5.14 26.62 1.29
CA LEU A 163 -6.05 26.43 0.15
C LEU A 163 -7.07 25.27 0.29
N VAL A 164 -8.34 25.65 0.33
CA VAL A 164 -9.51 24.77 0.48
C VAL A 164 -10.05 24.42 -0.90
N THR A 165 -10.18 23.12 -1.18
CA THR A 165 -11.05 22.67 -2.26
C THR A 165 -12.28 22.00 -1.67
N THR A 166 -13.28 22.74 -1.26
CA THR A 166 -14.64 22.22 -1.20
C THR A 166 -15.28 22.46 -2.56
N PRO A 167 -15.74 21.44 -3.27
CA PRO A 167 -16.62 21.68 -4.39
C PRO A 167 -17.94 22.24 -3.83
N PRO A 168 -18.33 23.48 -4.15
CA PRO A 168 -19.65 23.94 -3.80
C PRO A 168 -20.68 23.19 -4.65
N GLY A 169 -21.65 22.54 -4.02
CA GLY A 169 -22.87 22.10 -4.68
C GLY A 169 -22.96 20.65 -5.11
N VAL A 170 -22.21 19.72 -4.51
CA VAL A 170 -22.50 18.29 -4.67
C VAL A 170 -23.70 17.94 -3.79
N GLU A 171 -24.87 17.77 -4.41
CA GLU A 171 -26.03 17.18 -3.74
C GLU A 171 -25.73 15.70 -3.47
N HIS A 172 -25.43 15.37 -2.22
CA HIS A 172 -25.35 13.97 -1.78
C HIS A 172 -26.78 13.48 -1.54
N THR A 173 -27.34 12.74 -2.46
CA THR A 173 -28.54 11.94 -2.22
C THR A 173 -28.14 10.76 -1.33
N GLY A 174 -28.10 10.98 -0.03
CA GLY A 174 -27.79 9.96 0.96
C GLY A 174 -28.95 9.01 1.13
N ALA A 175 -29.00 7.94 0.37
CA ALA A 175 -29.75 6.75 0.78
C ALA A 175 -29.06 6.17 2.02
N ARG A 176 -29.82 5.85 3.09
CA ARG A 176 -29.33 5.04 4.20
C ARG A 176 -28.90 3.69 3.63
N TYR A 177 -27.64 3.33 3.84
CA TYR A 177 -27.07 2.10 3.35
C TYR A 177 -26.39 1.35 4.48
N ASP A 178 -27.04 0.30 4.98
CA ASP A 178 -26.58 -0.50 6.12
C ASP A 178 -25.21 -1.21 5.91
N PRO A 179 -24.79 -1.60 4.67
CA PRO A 179 -23.48 -2.20 4.43
C PRO A 179 -22.27 -1.36 4.80
N TYR A 180 -22.40 -0.05 5.01
CA TYR A 180 -21.31 0.76 5.53
C TYR A 180 -20.82 0.30 6.91
N GLU A 181 -21.72 -0.18 7.75
CA GLU A 181 -21.38 -0.68 9.09
C GLU A 181 -20.64 -2.02 8.99
N GLU A 182 -21.07 -2.93 8.12
CA GLU A 182 -20.39 -4.21 7.89
C GLU A 182 -18.93 -3.99 7.45
N LEU A 183 -18.70 -3.09 6.49
CA LEU A 183 -17.37 -2.78 6.01
C LEU A 183 -16.53 -2.10 7.09
N ALA A 184 -17.11 -1.16 7.82
CA ALA A 184 -16.44 -0.47 8.92
C ALA A 184 -15.97 -1.42 10.02
N ASP A 185 -16.85 -2.35 10.43
CA ASP A 185 -16.55 -3.36 11.45
C ASP A 185 -15.41 -4.29 11.00
N SER A 186 -15.47 -4.76 9.76
CA SER A 186 -14.45 -5.65 9.19
C SER A 186 -13.11 -4.93 9.05
N TRP A 187 -13.13 -3.66 8.62
CA TRP A 187 -11.96 -2.82 8.50
C TRP A 187 -11.33 -2.48 9.86
N GLN A 188 -12.18 -2.25 10.88
CA GLN A 188 -11.68 -1.99 12.23
C GLN A 188 -10.94 -3.18 12.82
N GLN A 189 -11.35 -4.42 12.52
CA GLN A 189 -10.62 -5.62 12.94
C GLN A 189 -9.24 -5.70 12.28
N LEU A 190 -9.16 -5.37 10.98
CA LEU A 190 -7.87 -5.26 10.29
C LEU A 190 -6.97 -4.18 10.90
N ASN A 191 -7.54 -3.03 11.23
CA ASN A 191 -6.83 -1.89 11.79
C ASN A 191 -6.43 -2.04 13.26
N GLN A 192 -6.96 -3.00 14.01
CA GLN A 192 -6.47 -3.30 15.37
C GLN A 192 -5.00 -3.76 15.38
N ILE A 193 -4.50 -4.15 14.21
CA ILE A 193 -3.08 -4.50 13.99
C ILE A 193 -2.40 -3.38 13.19
N GLY A 194 -3.16 -2.39 12.78
CA GLY A 194 -2.75 -1.23 12.02
C GLY A 194 -2.42 -0.06 12.94
N GLU A 195 -1.77 0.85 12.38
CA GLU A 195 -1.12 2.00 12.96
C GLU A 195 -2.09 3.18 12.99
N ILE A 196 -2.67 3.47 14.15
CA ILE A 196 -3.68 4.53 14.31
C ILE A 196 -3.07 5.93 14.18
N ASP A 197 -1.80 6.12 14.56
CA ASP A 197 -1.09 7.41 14.53
C ASP A 197 0.12 7.35 13.58
N ASN A 198 -0.16 7.22 12.29
CA ASN A 198 0.88 7.10 11.28
C ASN A 198 1.36 8.47 10.81
N GLY A 199 2.64 8.53 10.57
CA GLY A 199 3.30 9.64 9.91
C GLY A 199 4.60 9.20 9.31
N SER A 200 5.26 10.10 8.63
CA SER A 200 6.62 9.88 8.14
C SER A 200 7.27 11.21 7.88
N ASN A 201 8.59 11.25 7.93
CA ASN A 201 9.37 12.38 7.46
C ASN A 201 10.34 11.86 6.40
N ALA A 202 10.58 12.65 5.38
CA ALA A 202 11.70 12.45 4.47
C ALA A 202 12.17 13.81 3.95
N TRP A 203 13.46 13.96 3.78
CA TRP A 203 14.03 15.15 3.17
C TRP A 203 15.31 14.82 2.43
N VAL A 204 15.65 15.69 1.50
CA VAL A 204 16.90 15.63 0.75
C VAL A 204 17.50 17.02 0.67
N VAL A 205 18.81 17.11 0.77
CA VAL A 205 19.56 18.37 0.64
C VAL A 205 20.67 18.24 -0.40
N SER A 206 20.95 19.32 -1.12
CA SER A 206 21.99 19.35 -2.14
C SER A 206 23.40 19.30 -1.53
N GLY A 207 24.37 18.83 -2.29
CA GLY A 207 25.78 18.87 -1.91
C GLY A 207 26.31 20.27 -1.59
N ALA A 208 25.72 21.34 -2.13
CA ALA A 208 26.08 22.70 -1.78
C ALA A 208 25.76 23.10 -0.32
N ARG A 209 24.98 22.28 0.39
CA ARG A 209 24.64 22.47 1.82
C ARG A 209 25.44 21.60 2.77
N THR A 210 26.17 20.61 2.25
CA THR A 210 26.86 19.59 3.05
C THR A 210 28.35 19.80 3.10
N GLU A 211 29.02 19.36 4.16
CA GLU A 211 30.48 19.39 4.28
C GLU A 211 31.18 18.52 3.22
N SER A 212 30.55 17.39 2.88
CA SER A 212 31.07 16.44 1.89
C SER A 212 31.00 16.93 0.45
N GLY A 213 30.18 17.96 0.17
CA GLY A 213 29.84 18.37 -1.19
C GLY A 213 28.88 17.39 -1.92
N MET A 214 28.44 16.33 -1.24
CA MET A 214 27.51 15.32 -1.77
C MET A 214 26.12 15.48 -1.17
N PRO A 215 25.04 15.22 -1.92
CA PRO A 215 23.70 15.32 -1.37
C PRO A 215 23.47 14.31 -0.24
N LEU A 216 22.59 14.66 0.69
CA LEU A 216 22.15 13.79 1.77
C LEU A 216 20.63 13.56 1.65
N VAL A 217 20.21 12.32 1.90
CA VAL A 217 18.81 11.96 2.03
C VAL A 217 18.55 11.36 3.40
N ALA A 218 17.42 11.70 3.98
CA ALA A 218 16.94 11.12 5.25
C ALA A 218 15.51 10.62 5.10
N GLY A 219 15.19 9.56 5.83
CA GLY A 219 13.87 8.98 5.91
C GLY A 219 13.58 8.55 7.34
N ASP A 220 12.34 8.77 7.80
CA ASP A 220 11.89 8.51 9.16
C ASP A 220 10.41 8.12 9.15
N SER A 221 10.15 6.82 9.20
CA SER A 221 8.80 6.26 9.18
C SER A 221 8.27 6.09 10.59
N HIS A 222 7.13 6.71 10.87
CA HIS A 222 6.43 6.57 12.16
C HIS A 222 5.44 5.41 12.07
N ARG A 223 5.80 4.31 12.70
CA ARG A 223 5.01 3.06 12.68
C ARG A 223 4.64 2.65 14.10
N GLY A 224 3.72 1.72 14.23
CA GLY A 224 3.37 1.15 15.53
C GLY A 224 4.60 0.65 16.29
N LEU A 225 4.59 0.81 17.60
CA LEU A 225 5.70 0.39 18.49
C LEU A 225 5.58 -1.10 18.83
N ASP A 226 5.40 -1.93 17.81
CA ASP A 226 5.29 -3.37 17.94
C ASP A 226 6.67 -4.05 18.07
N THR A 227 6.68 -5.21 18.70
CA THR A 227 7.85 -6.07 18.80
C THR A 227 7.48 -7.46 18.25
N PRO A 228 8.07 -7.89 17.14
CA PRO A 228 9.06 -7.18 16.31
C PRO A 228 8.46 -6.04 15.48
N SER A 229 9.31 -5.06 15.11
CA SER A 229 8.94 -3.95 14.23
C SER A 229 8.44 -4.43 12.87
N VAL A 230 7.61 -3.61 12.19
CA VAL A 230 7.10 -3.87 10.84
C VAL A 230 8.20 -4.04 9.79
N TYR A 231 9.32 -3.36 9.97
CA TYR A 231 10.44 -3.43 9.04
C TYR A 231 11.51 -4.41 9.49
N TYR A 232 12.19 -4.96 8.50
CA TYR A 232 13.36 -5.81 8.68
C TYR A 232 14.54 -5.18 7.95
N GLN A 233 15.59 -4.87 8.70
CA GLN A 233 16.81 -4.28 8.16
C GLN A 233 17.71 -5.39 7.62
N VAL A 234 18.33 -5.12 6.47
CA VAL A 234 19.26 -6.04 5.81
C VAL A 234 20.36 -5.28 5.08
N HIS A 235 21.56 -5.85 5.06
CA HIS A 235 22.63 -5.46 4.16
C HIS A 235 22.98 -6.65 3.27
N MET A 236 22.92 -6.43 1.96
CA MET A 236 23.19 -7.46 0.95
C MET A 236 24.21 -6.93 -0.06
N THR A 237 25.17 -7.78 -0.43
CA THR A 237 26.17 -7.51 -1.45
C THR A 237 26.30 -8.71 -2.38
N CYS A 238 26.25 -8.46 -3.66
CA CYS A 238 26.61 -9.41 -4.72
C CYS A 238 27.49 -8.71 -5.76
N PRO A 239 28.01 -9.39 -6.82
CA PRO A 239 28.91 -8.76 -7.78
C PRO A 239 28.35 -7.52 -8.48
N ASP A 240 27.04 -7.45 -8.69
CA ASP A 240 26.40 -6.44 -9.52
C ASP A 240 25.86 -5.25 -8.71
N TRP A 241 25.61 -5.42 -7.41
CA TRP A 241 25.06 -4.37 -6.54
C TRP A 241 25.29 -4.65 -5.05
N SER A 242 25.22 -3.59 -4.26
CA SER A 242 25.14 -3.66 -2.80
C SER A 242 24.01 -2.76 -2.32
N VAL A 243 23.26 -3.21 -1.30
CA VAL A 243 22.17 -2.44 -0.69
C VAL A 243 22.17 -2.58 0.82
N SER A 244 21.96 -1.47 1.51
CA SER A 244 21.65 -1.46 2.94
C SER A 244 20.36 -0.70 3.19
N GLY A 245 19.42 -1.32 3.89
CA GLY A 245 18.13 -0.68 4.15
C GLY A 245 17.06 -1.61 4.69
N TYR A 246 15.81 -1.26 4.44
CA TYR A 246 14.66 -1.88 5.06
C TYR A 246 13.69 -2.49 4.04
N SER A 247 13.16 -3.66 4.42
CA SER A 247 12.05 -4.32 3.73
C SER A 247 10.94 -4.70 4.70
N VAL A 248 9.77 -5.01 4.18
CA VAL A 248 8.74 -5.74 4.90
C VAL A 248 9.12 -7.23 4.89
N PRO A 249 9.04 -7.95 6.03
CA PRO A 249 9.33 -9.38 6.05
C PRO A 249 8.51 -10.16 5.00
N GLY A 250 9.21 -10.94 4.18
CA GLY A 250 8.61 -11.67 3.07
C GLY A 250 8.65 -10.95 1.71
N VAL A 251 9.15 -9.70 1.65
CA VAL A 251 9.36 -8.94 0.41
C VAL A 251 10.86 -8.90 0.10
N PRO A 252 11.29 -9.21 -1.14
CA PRO A 252 12.71 -9.19 -1.51
C PRO A 252 13.29 -7.79 -1.57
N GLY A 253 14.63 -7.71 -1.54
CA GLY A 253 15.38 -6.46 -1.62
C GLY A 253 15.24 -5.59 -0.37
N ALA A 254 15.42 -4.29 -0.55
CA ALA A 254 15.24 -3.28 0.49
C ALA A 254 14.57 -2.02 -0.12
N PRO A 255 13.29 -2.12 -0.54
CA PRO A 255 12.63 -1.06 -1.33
C PRO A 255 12.12 0.13 -0.51
N HIS A 256 12.39 0.17 0.80
CA HIS A 256 11.81 1.19 1.69
C HIS A 256 12.74 2.37 1.91
N PHE A 257 13.55 2.36 2.95
CA PHE A 257 14.56 3.39 3.25
C PHE A 257 15.91 2.73 3.03
N SER A 258 16.64 3.14 2.00
CA SER A 258 17.81 2.37 1.60
C SER A 258 18.80 3.21 0.82
N HIS A 259 19.99 2.69 0.73
CA HIS A 259 20.96 3.13 -0.25
C HIS A 259 21.65 1.95 -0.91
N THR A 260 21.99 2.11 -2.16
CA THR A 260 22.94 1.27 -2.89
C THR A 260 24.32 1.95 -2.89
N GLU A 261 25.25 1.46 -3.71
CA GLU A 261 26.52 2.13 -3.95
C GLU A 261 26.34 3.46 -4.70
N HIS A 262 25.24 3.63 -5.44
CA HIS A 262 25.05 4.73 -6.37
C HIS A 262 23.93 5.69 -5.98
N VAL A 263 22.86 5.18 -5.38
CA VAL A 263 21.66 5.95 -5.06
C VAL A 263 21.24 5.75 -3.62
N GLY A 264 20.67 6.80 -3.04
CA GLY A 264 20.02 6.75 -1.73
C GLY A 264 18.61 7.27 -1.81
N PHE A 265 17.68 6.69 -1.02
CA PHE A 265 16.29 7.13 -1.03
C PHE A 265 15.58 6.93 0.30
N GLY A 266 14.58 7.78 0.51
CA GLY A 266 13.63 7.70 1.61
C GLY A 266 12.26 8.15 1.13
N MET A 267 11.23 7.87 1.92
CA MET A 267 9.88 8.16 1.47
C MET A 267 8.94 8.50 2.59
N THR A 268 7.84 9.16 2.24
CA THR A 268 6.66 9.24 3.10
C THR A 268 5.44 8.73 2.35
N HIS A 269 4.37 8.39 3.05
CA HIS A 269 3.08 8.14 2.42
C HIS A 269 2.60 9.41 1.71
N GLY A 270 2.19 9.28 0.44
CA GLY A 270 1.79 10.41 -0.40
C GLY A 270 0.42 10.96 -0.07
N ASN A 271 -0.35 10.30 0.81
CA ASN A 271 -1.74 10.61 1.12
C ASN A 271 -2.60 10.79 -0.13
N ALA A 272 -2.28 10.06 -1.20
CA ALA A 272 -3.05 10.12 -2.42
C ALA A 272 -4.29 9.23 -2.34
N ASP A 273 -5.32 9.62 -3.04
CA ASP A 273 -6.57 8.89 -3.12
C ASP A 273 -6.59 8.01 -4.38
N TYR A 274 -6.48 6.70 -4.19
CA TYR A 274 -6.42 5.68 -5.24
C TYR A 274 -7.36 4.49 -4.97
N GLN A 275 -8.38 4.73 -4.13
CA GLN A 275 -9.38 3.75 -3.72
C GLN A 275 -10.76 4.39 -3.72
N ASP A 276 -11.73 3.76 -4.36
CA ASP A 276 -13.12 4.27 -4.41
C ASP A 276 -14.13 3.19 -4.03
N LEU A 277 -15.30 3.65 -3.59
CA LEU A 277 -16.45 2.83 -3.27
C LEU A 277 -17.62 3.18 -4.19
N PHE A 278 -18.23 2.16 -4.77
CA PHE A 278 -19.36 2.27 -5.67
C PHE A 278 -20.57 1.53 -5.12
N ILE A 279 -21.73 2.16 -5.09
CA ILE A 279 -23.00 1.55 -4.71
C ILE A 279 -23.58 0.89 -5.96
N GLU A 280 -23.65 -0.43 -5.97
CA GLU A 280 -24.14 -1.24 -7.08
C GLU A 280 -25.53 -1.75 -6.83
N ASN A 281 -26.41 -1.64 -7.82
CA ASN A 281 -27.71 -2.27 -7.82
C ASN A 281 -27.64 -3.65 -8.49
N PHE A 282 -28.32 -4.63 -7.93
CA PHE A 282 -28.35 -6.00 -8.42
C PHE A 282 -29.76 -6.51 -8.65
N ARG A 283 -29.88 -7.52 -9.50
CA ARG A 283 -31.07 -8.35 -9.63
C ARG A 283 -30.73 -9.80 -9.96
N GLU A 284 -31.62 -10.69 -9.62
CA GLU A 284 -31.61 -12.08 -10.10
C GLU A 284 -32.17 -12.14 -11.52
N ALA A 285 -31.53 -12.88 -12.41
CA ALA A 285 -31.98 -13.15 -13.77
C ALA A 285 -31.81 -14.64 -14.09
N ALA A 286 -32.40 -15.10 -15.20
CA ALA A 286 -32.32 -16.51 -15.61
C ALA A 286 -30.84 -16.97 -15.84
N GLY A 287 -29.93 -16.06 -16.15
CA GLY A 287 -28.52 -16.33 -16.35
C GLY A 287 -27.65 -16.18 -15.11
N GLY A 288 -28.22 -15.83 -13.96
CA GLY A 288 -27.50 -15.54 -12.71
C GLY A 288 -27.66 -14.09 -12.23
N LEU A 289 -26.77 -13.66 -11.39
CA LEU A 289 -26.78 -12.31 -10.83
C LEU A 289 -26.34 -11.26 -11.86
N GLU A 290 -27.09 -10.19 -11.99
CA GLU A 290 -26.78 -9.05 -12.87
C GLU A 290 -26.71 -7.76 -12.06
N TYR A 291 -25.82 -6.83 -12.48
CA TYR A 291 -25.73 -5.48 -11.93
C TYR A 291 -26.19 -4.42 -12.95
N GLU A 292 -26.70 -3.30 -12.44
CA GLU A 292 -27.20 -2.19 -13.24
C GLU A 292 -26.06 -1.26 -13.68
N TYR A 293 -26.07 -0.87 -14.98
CA TYR A 293 -25.13 0.10 -15.49
C TYR A 293 -25.70 0.83 -16.71
N ARG A 294 -25.78 2.18 -16.67
CA ARG A 294 -26.29 3.04 -17.75
C ARG A 294 -27.63 2.62 -18.31
N GLY A 295 -28.56 2.22 -17.41
CA GLY A 295 -29.90 1.77 -17.76
C GLY A 295 -29.96 0.36 -18.37
N GLY A 296 -28.87 -0.38 -18.40
CA GLY A 296 -28.78 -1.79 -18.78
C GLY A 296 -28.41 -2.70 -17.60
N TRP A 297 -28.61 -4.02 -17.78
CA TRP A 297 -28.23 -5.03 -16.79
C TRP A 297 -27.13 -5.92 -17.38
N TYR A 298 -26.11 -6.18 -16.61
CA TYR A 298 -24.91 -6.92 -17.04
C TYR A 298 -24.59 -8.04 -16.07
N PRO A 299 -24.10 -9.19 -16.54
CA PRO A 299 -23.77 -10.31 -15.68
C PRO A 299 -22.61 -9.95 -14.73
N ALA A 300 -22.77 -10.28 -13.44
CA ALA A 300 -21.70 -10.24 -12.46
C ALA A 300 -20.87 -11.52 -12.50
N ASP A 301 -19.55 -11.42 -12.23
CA ASP A 301 -18.69 -12.60 -11.99
C ASP A 301 -18.94 -13.07 -10.54
N VAL A 302 -19.57 -14.24 -10.38
CA VAL A 302 -19.88 -14.80 -9.06
C VAL A 302 -19.09 -16.07 -8.85
N ARG A 303 -18.38 -16.14 -7.73
CA ARG A 303 -17.59 -17.30 -7.33
C ARG A 303 -17.92 -17.69 -5.91
N THR A 304 -17.99 -18.99 -5.68
CA THR A 304 -18.15 -19.55 -4.35
C THR A 304 -16.80 -19.87 -3.74
N GLU A 305 -16.56 -19.42 -2.52
CA GLU A 305 -15.37 -19.73 -1.75
C GLU A 305 -15.75 -20.29 -0.37
N VAL A 306 -14.86 -21.12 0.18
CA VAL A 306 -15.04 -21.75 1.49
C VAL A 306 -14.08 -21.11 2.48
N LEU A 307 -14.60 -20.69 3.61
CA LEU A 307 -13.86 -20.21 4.78
C LEU A 307 -13.81 -21.32 5.81
N ASN A 308 -12.61 -21.77 6.12
CA ASN A 308 -12.38 -22.69 7.22
C ASN A 308 -12.23 -21.93 8.54
N CYS A 309 -12.84 -22.41 9.60
CA CYS A 309 -12.79 -21.79 10.91
C CYS A 309 -12.52 -22.83 11.99
N ARG A 310 -11.50 -22.61 12.78
CA ARG A 310 -11.12 -23.53 13.87
C ARG A 310 -12.28 -23.76 14.84
N GLY A 311 -12.65 -25.02 15.00
CA GLY A 311 -13.71 -25.43 15.92
C GLY A 311 -15.14 -25.14 15.44
N HIS A 312 -15.33 -24.78 14.19
CA HIS A 312 -16.63 -24.52 13.56
C HIS A 312 -16.77 -25.22 12.21
N GLU A 313 -18.01 -25.34 11.74
CA GLU A 313 -18.29 -25.79 10.38
C GLU A 313 -17.78 -24.79 9.34
N GLU A 314 -17.47 -25.29 8.17
CA GLU A 314 -17.07 -24.47 7.02
C GLU A 314 -18.17 -23.47 6.65
N LEU A 315 -17.76 -22.23 6.36
CA LEU A 315 -18.67 -21.18 5.90
C LEU A 315 -18.48 -20.96 4.39
N THR A 316 -19.55 -21.12 3.64
CA THR A 316 -19.54 -20.79 2.21
C THR A 316 -19.93 -19.33 2.01
N ILE A 317 -19.14 -18.61 1.20
CA ILE A 317 -19.41 -17.23 0.80
C ILE A 317 -19.42 -17.07 -0.71
N GLU A 318 -20.14 -16.09 -1.23
CA GLU A 318 -20.02 -15.64 -2.60
C GLU A 318 -19.04 -14.44 -2.69
N VAL A 319 -18.16 -14.49 -3.66
CA VAL A 319 -17.31 -13.38 -4.08
C VAL A 319 -17.85 -12.87 -5.40
N VAL A 320 -18.38 -11.65 -5.38
CA VAL A 320 -19.04 -11.03 -6.54
C VAL A 320 -18.15 -9.90 -7.07
N VAL A 321 -17.97 -9.86 -8.38
CA VAL A 321 -17.15 -8.83 -9.05
C VAL A 321 -17.96 -8.19 -10.16
N THR A 322 -17.97 -6.87 -10.18
CA THR A 322 -18.55 -6.04 -11.24
C THR A 322 -17.44 -5.31 -12.01
N ARG A 323 -17.82 -4.46 -12.94
CA ARG A 323 -16.89 -3.57 -13.64
C ARG A 323 -16.19 -2.57 -12.72
N HIS A 324 -16.82 -2.18 -11.61
CA HIS A 324 -16.27 -1.21 -10.66
C HIS A 324 -15.41 -1.87 -9.57
N GLY A 325 -15.34 -3.19 -9.55
CA GLY A 325 -14.51 -3.91 -8.61
C GLY A 325 -15.24 -5.02 -7.86
N ARG A 326 -14.72 -5.33 -6.68
CA ARG A 326 -15.20 -6.44 -5.86
C ARG A 326 -16.21 -5.97 -4.85
N ILE A 327 -17.31 -6.71 -4.68
CA ILE A 327 -18.31 -6.41 -3.65
C ILE A 327 -17.74 -6.78 -2.28
N VAL A 328 -17.44 -5.77 -1.48
CA VAL A 328 -16.80 -5.91 -0.16
C VAL A 328 -17.80 -5.89 0.99
N ALA A 329 -18.97 -5.31 0.78
CA ALA A 329 -20.06 -5.26 1.77
C ALA A 329 -21.44 -5.32 1.10
N GLY A 330 -22.46 -5.61 1.89
CA GLY A 330 -23.82 -5.87 1.42
C GLY A 330 -24.00 -7.27 0.88
N ASP A 331 -25.25 -7.58 0.52
CA ASP A 331 -25.60 -8.82 -0.15
C ASP A 331 -26.20 -8.52 -1.53
N PRO A 332 -25.48 -8.79 -2.62
CA PRO A 332 -26.01 -8.64 -3.97
C PRO A 332 -27.33 -9.37 -4.22
N ARG A 333 -27.61 -10.45 -3.48
CA ARG A 333 -28.89 -11.19 -3.56
C ARG A 333 -30.05 -10.40 -2.98
N ASP A 334 -29.80 -9.48 -2.03
CA ASP A 334 -30.77 -8.53 -1.48
C ASP A 334 -30.89 -7.25 -2.35
N GLY A 335 -30.21 -7.20 -3.49
CA GLY A 335 -30.35 -6.18 -4.52
C GLY A 335 -29.35 -5.06 -4.49
N VAL A 336 -28.47 -4.95 -3.48
CA VAL A 336 -27.48 -3.88 -3.39
C VAL A 336 -26.15 -4.38 -2.81
N GLY A 337 -25.02 -3.90 -3.37
CA GLY A 337 -23.69 -4.19 -2.88
C GLY A 337 -22.77 -2.97 -2.95
N LEU A 338 -21.72 -2.97 -2.16
CA LEU A 338 -20.68 -1.94 -2.17
C LEU A 338 -19.44 -2.49 -2.86
N ALA A 339 -19.16 -2.01 -4.07
CA ALA A 339 -17.99 -2.38 -4.83
C ALA A 339 -16.78 -1.53 -4.41
N PHE A 340 -15.62 -2.17 -4.33
CA PHE A 340 -14.34 -1.53 -4.02
C PHE A 340 -13.41 -1.55 -5.22
N SER A 341 -13.01 -0.37 -5.65
CA SER A 341 -12.06 -0.12 -6.73
C SER A 341 -10.72 0.33 -6.16
N HIS A 342 -9.64 -0.29 -6.60
CA HIS A 342 -8.29 -0.01 -6.09
C HIS A 342 -7.24 -0.25 -7.16
N THR A 343 -6.34 0.71 -7.37
CA THR A 343 -5.31 0.63 -8.42
C THR A 343 -4.42 -0.60 -8.31
N GLY A 344 -4.16 -1.08 -7.11
CA GLY A 344 -3.35 -2.26 -6.85
C GLY A 344 -4.07 -3.60 -7.04
N THR A 345 -5.39 -3.61 -7.27
CA THR A 345 -6.17 -4.86 -7.40
C THR A 345 -7.08 -4.91 -8.62
N ASN A 346 -7.31 -3.80 -9.33
CA ASN A 346 -8.17 -3.77 -10.51
C ASN A 346 -7.58 -4.48 -11.74
N GLY A 347 -6.29 -4.77 -11.71
CA GLY A 347 -5.57 -5.50 -12.75
C GLY A 347 -4.20 -5.95 -12.25
N PRO A 348 -3.47 -6.72 -13.04
CA PRO A 348 -2.10 -7.09 -12.71
C PRO A 348 -1.20 -5.86 -12.59
N THR A 349 -0.35 -5.84 -11.57
CA THR A 349 0.64 -4.78 -11.36
C THR A 349 2.06 -5.33 -11.50
N LYS A 350 3.03 -4.44 -11.77
CA LYS A 350 4.44 -4.81 -12.01
C LYS A 350 5.40 -4.21 -10.98
N TRP A 351 4.90 -3.84 -9.81
CA TRP A 351 5.70 -3.17 -8.78
C TRP A 351 6.94 -3.97 -8.35
N MET A 352 6.90 -5.31 -8.46
CA MET A 352 8.03 -6.17 -8.11
C MET A 352 9.21 -6.00 -9.08
N ASP A 353 8.95 -5.65 -10.34
CA ASP A 353 10.01 -5.28 -11.29
C ASP A 353 10.80 -4.08 -10.78
N SER A 354 10.11 -3.09 -10.20
CA SER A 354 10.74 -1.91 -9.58
C SER A 354 11.67 -2.27 -8.44
N VAL A 355 11.39 -3.30 -7.66
CA VAL A 355 12.27 -3.73 -6.55
C VAL A 355 13.64 -4.13 -7.06
N LEU A 356 13.71 -4.92 -8.13
CA LEU A 356 14.97 -5.36 -8.72
C LEU A 356 15.67 -4.21 -9.48
N ASP A 357 14.90 -3.43 -10.24
CA ASP A 357 15.44 -2.30 -11.02
C ASP A 357 16.06 -1.21 -10.09
N ILE A 358 15.47 -0.96 -8.91
CA ILE A 358 16.04 -0.04 -7.89
C ILE A 358 17.43 -0.50 -7.44
N LEU A 359 17.65 -1.80 -7.21
CA LEU A 359 18.95 -2.32 -6.76
C LEU A 359 20.04 -2.12 -7.82
N ARG A 360 19.67 -2.14 -9.09
CA ARG A 360 20.58 -2.03 -10.25
C ARG A 360 20.77 -0.59 -10.72
N ALA A 361 20.02 0.38 -10.19
CA ALA A 361 20.08 1.77 -10.61
C ALA A 361 21.44 2.39 -10.30
N GLY A 362 22.14 2.89 -11.31
CA GLY A 362 23.47 3.51 -11.22
C GLY A 362 23.44 5.03 -11.05
N ASP A 363 22.27 5.66 -11.17
CA ASP A 363 22.07 7.10 -10.97
C ASP A 363 20.60 7.44 -10.74
N ALA A 364 20.30 8.71 -10.58
CA ALA A 364 18.96 9.20 -10.32
C ALA A 364 18.00 9.05 -11.52
N ASP A 365 18.49 9.05 -12.77
CA ASP A 365 17.65 8.86 -13.95
C ASP A 365 17.19 7.41 -14.03
N GLU A 366 18.11 6.46 -13.82
CA GLU A 366 17.80 5.05 -13.77
C GLU A 366 16.89 4.71 -12.58
N LEU A 367 17.10 5.37 -11.42
CA LEU A 367 16.23 5.19 -10.26
C LEU A 367 14.79 5.69 -10.53
N GLU A 368 14.62 6.84 -11.19
CA GLU A 368 13.30 7.32 -11.57
C GLU A 368 12.60 6.38 -12.56
N GLN A 369 13.34 5.80 -13.52
CA GLN A 369 12.79 4.79 -14.41
C GLN A 369 12.45 3.49 -13.66
N ALA A 370 13.27 3.06 -12.72
CA ALA A 370 13.04 1.89 -11.90
C ALA A 370 11.72 1.97 -11.10
N VAL A 371 11.35 3.14 -10.61
CA VAL A 371 10.12 3.32 -9.82
C VAL A 371 8.88 3.65 -10.66
N LYS A 372 8.98 3.72 -11.98
CA LYS A 372 7.88 4.08 -12.87
C LYS A 372 6.73 3.06 -12.85
N GLU A 373 7.05 1.78 -12.72
CA GLU A 373 6.05 0.69 -12.65
C GLU A 373 5.50 0.47 -11.22
N TRP A 374 5.96 1.27 -10.26
CA TRP A 374 5.42 1.22 -8.90
C TRP A 374 3.95 1.63 -8.89
N THR A 375 3.09 0.81 -8.34
CA THR A 375 1.64 1.05 -8.37
C THR A 375 1.14 1.60 -7.04
N GLU A 376 1.45 0.90 -5.94
CA GLU A 376 0.98 1.17 -4.59
C GLU A 376 2.03 0.81 -3.53
N PRO A 377 1.97 1.45 -2.35
CA PRO A 377 1.22 2.65 -2.06
C PRO A 377 1.78 3.85 -2.80
N VAL A 378 0.97 4.89 -2.98
CA VAL A 378 1.49 6.16 -3.53
C VAL A 378 2.39 6.82 -2.49
N ASN A 379 3.63 7.06 -2.87
CA ASN A 379 4.65 7.62 -1.96
C ASN A 379 5.22 8.94 -2.45
N ASN A 380 5.49 9.82 -1.50
CA ASN A 380 6.45 10.90 -1.68
C ASN A 380 7.86 10.30 -1.61
N TYR A 381 8.56 10.21 -2.71
CA TYR A 381 9.86 9.56 -2.85
C TYR A 381 10.97 10.59 -2.96
N MET A 382 11.83 10.65 -1.95
CA MET A 382 13.03 11.51 -1.90
C MET A 382 14.24 10.67 -2.27
N TYR A 383 15.13 11.21 -3.11
CA TYR A 383 16.28 10.46 -3.59
C TYR A 383 17.49 11.37 -3.86
N CYS A 384 18.66 10.76 -3.86
CA CYS A 384 19.90 11.37 -4.33
C CYS A 384 20.82 10.31 -4.95
N ASP A 385 21.84 10.77 -5.67
CA ASP A 385 22.85 9.90 -6.27
C ASP A 385 24.30 10.38 -6.00
N THR A 386 25.26 9.52 -6.31
CA THR A 386 26.69 9.82 -6.20
C THR A 386 27.22 10.77 -7.26
N ARG A 387 26.41 11.19 -8.24
CA ARG A 387 26.74 12.22 -9.23
C ARG A 387 26.34 13.63 -8.78
N GLY A 388 25.74 13.75 -7.59
CA GLY A 388 25.33 15.03 -7.01
C GLY A 388 23.88 15.41 -7.30
N ASN A 389 23.10 14.56 -7.97
CA ASN A 389 21.68 14.81 -8.20
C ASN A 389 20.87 14.47 -6.95
N PHE A 390 19.78 15.22 -6.77
CA PHE A 390 18.79 14.98 -5.72
C PHE A 390 17.41 15.44 -6.18
N GLY A 391 16.37 14.85 -5.60
CA GLY A 391 15.02 15.19 -6.02
C GLY A 391 13.92 14.59 -5.18
N TYR A 392 12.73 14.88 -5.64
CA TYR A 392 11.47 14.35 -5.14
C TYR A 392 10.59 13.92 -6.30
N ARG A 393 9.85 12.82 -6.09
CA ARG A 393 8.81 12.38 -7.01
C ARG A 393 7.65 11.75 -6.24
N LEU A 394 6.42 12.13 -6.58
CA LEU A 394 5.26 11.35 -6.18
C LEU A 394 5.22 10.11 -7.08
N ARG A 395 5.41 8.91 -6.52
CA ARG A 395 5.37 7.65 -7.26
C ARG A 395 4.13 6.86 -6.91
N GLY A 396 3.57 6.16 -7.86
CA GLY A 396 2.37 5.33 -7.73
C GLY A 396 1.31 5.73 -8.75
N ARG A 397 0.17 5.05 -8.74
CA ARG A 397 -0.91 5.27 -9.70
C ARG A 397 -2.11 5.93 -9.04
N ILE A 398 -2.56 7.05 -9.58
CA ILE A 398 -3.68 7.85 -9.09
C ILE A 398 -4.70 7.97 -10.22
N PRO A 399 -5.95 7.53 -10.04
CA PRO A 399 -6.97 7.60 -11.07
C PRO A 399 -7.48 9.03 -11.26
N ILE A 400 -7.73 9.42 -12.50
CA ILE A 400 -8.47 10.62 -12.87
C ILE A 400 -9.95 10.26 -12.93
N ARG A 401 -10.78 10.93 -12.14
CA ARG A 401 -12.21 10.68 -12.02
C ARG A 401 -12.93 11.90 -11.46
N ASP A 402 -14.25 11.84 -11.39
CA ASP A 402 -15.05 12.87 -10.75
C ASP A 402 -14.64 13.07 -9.28
N VAL A 403 -14.67 14.32 -8.83
CA VAL A 403 -14.33 14.65 -7.44
C VAL A 403 -15.28 14.02 -6.41
N ALA A 404 -16.51 13.71 -6.80
CA ALA A 404 -17.47 13.03 -5.93
C ALA A 404 -16.97 11.65 -5.44
N ASN A 405 -16.25 10.91 -6.31
CA ASN A 405 -15.63 9.65 -5.93
C ASN A 405 -14.65 9.79 -4.75
N THR A 406 -14.01 10.95 -4.66
CA THR A 406 -12.99 11.20 -3.63
C THR A 406 -13.60 11.54 -2.28
N TRP A 407 -14.90 11.83 -2.24
CA TRP A 407 -15.60 12.28 -1.04
C TRP A 407 -16.34 11.16 -0.29
N ALA A 408 -17.15 10.40 -0.99
CA ALA A 408 -18.01 9.34 -0.45
C ALA A 408 -18.26 8.24 -1.49
N PRO A 409 -18.88 7.10 -1.13
CA PRO A 409 -19.35 6.13 -2.10
C PRO A 409 -20.32 6.76 -3.11
N VAL A 410 -20.18 6.40 -4.39
CA VAL A 410 -20.94 6.97 -5.51
C VAL A 410 -21.84 5.95 -6.17
N ASP A 411 -22.89 6.42 -6.85
CA ASP A 411 -23.81 5.59 -7.61
C ASP A 411 -23.15 4.99 -8.85
N ALA A 412 -23.03 3.67 -8.87
CA ALA A 412 -22.46 2.90 -9.97
C ALA A 412 -23.36 2.87 -11.20
N ALA A 413 -24.69 2.81 -11.00
CA ALA A 413 -25.66 2.59 -12.07
C ALA A 413 -25.68 3.74 -13.09
N SER A 414 -25.41 4.96 -12.65
CA SER A 414 -25.38 6.14 -13.53
C SER A 414 -24.29 6.10 -14.59
N GLY A 415 -23.13 5.48 -14.29
CA GLY A 415 -21.95 5.52 -15.13
C GLY A 415 -21.33 6.90 -15.30
N LEU A 416 -21.57 7.82 -14.34
CA LEU A 416 -21.02 9.17 -14.33
C LEU A 416 -19.69 9.24 -13.62
N TYR A 417 -19.38 8.28 -12.75
CA TYR A 417 -18.25 8.31 -11.80
C TYR A 417 -17.14 7.33 -12.17
N GLU A 418 -16.98 7.04 -13.45
CA GLU A 418 -15.96 6.11 -13.95
C GLU A 418 -14.53 6.63 -13.71
N TRP A 419 -13.60 5.69 -13.52
CA TRP A 419 -12.19 6.00 -13.67
C TRP A 419 -11.86 6.17 -15.14
N GLU A 420 -11.46 7.36 -15.56
CA GLU A 420 -11.17 7.66 -16.95
C GLU A 420 -9.81 7.10 -17.38
N ARG A 421 -8.79 7.42 -16.61
CA ARG A 421 -7.40 7.03 -16.79
C ARG A 421 -6.61 7.32 -15.50
N GLU A 422 -5.34 6.99 -15.49
CA GLU A 422 -4.40 7.38 -14.42
C GLU A 422 -3.70 8.69 -14.77
N ILE A 423 -3.23 9.43 -13.77
CA ILE A 423 -2.37 10.61 -13.99
C ILE A 423 -1.10 10.11 -14.69
N PRO A 424 -0.71 10.70 -15.84
CA PRO A 424 0.52 10.31 -16.53
C PRO A 424 1.74 10.47 -15.64
N TRP A 425 2.70 9.56 -15.76
CA TRP A 425 3.93 9.58 -14.97
C TRP A 425 4.67 10.93 -15.03
N GLU A 426 4.73 11.53 -16.21
CA GLU A 426 5.41 12.78 -16.47
C GLU A 426 4.70 13.99 -15.84
N GLU A 427 3.41 13.82 -15.50
CA GLU A 427 2.56 14.85 -14.89
C GLU A 427 2.41 14.68 -13.37
N LEU A 428 2.88 13.54 -12.81
CA LEU A 428 2.94 13.38 -11.37
C LEU A 428 3.89 14.39 -10.74
N PRO A 429 3.56 14.96 -9.55
CA PRO A 429 4.39 15.95 -8.88
C PRO A 429 5.84 15.49 -8.70
N HIS A 430 6.78 16.28 -9.18
CA HIS A 430 8.21 16.01 -9.07
C HIS A 430 9.06 17.27 -9.12
N ILE A 431 10.24 17.22 -8.55
CA ILE A 431 11.28 18.24 -8.68
C ILE A 431 12.66 17.55 -8.75
N ARG A 432 13.57 18.12 -9.54
CA ARG A 432 14.94 17.66 -9.68
C ARG A 432 15.90 18.82 -9.54
N ASN A 433 16.90 18.67 -8.67
CA ASN A 433 17.96 19.67 -8.42
C ASN A 433 17.41 21.09 -8.23
N PRO A 434 16.39 21.32 -7.36
CA PRO A 434 15.82 22.66 -7.21
C PRO A 434 16.88 23.63 -6.66
N GLU A 435 16.89 24.88 -7.18
CA GLU A 435 17.85 25.94 -6.80
C GLU A 435 17.83 26.26 -5.30
N ILE A 436 16.68 26.04 -4.63
CA ILE A 436 16.54 26.19 -3.18
C ILE A 436 17.48 25.24 -2.40
N GLY A 437 17.90 24.14 -3.04
CA GLY A 437 18.87 23.20 -2.52
C GLY A 437 18.35 22.21 -1.48
N TYR A 438 17.03 22.00 -1.40
CA TYR A 438 16.43 20.97 -0.55
C TYR A 438 15.00 20.63 -1.00
N ALA A 439 14.48 19.49 -0.52
CA ALA A 439 13.08 19.15 -0.54
C ALA A 439 12.69 18.44 0.77
N VAL A 440 11.46 18.67 1.27
CA VAL A 440 10.96 18.12 2.54
C VAL A 440 9.54 17.60 2.35
N THR A 441 9.28 16.39 2.81
CA THR A 441 7.93 15.85 2.93
C THR A 441 7.69 15.25 4.32
N CYS A 442 6.56 15.60 4.91
CA CYS A 442 6.08 15.08 6.19
C CYS A 442 4.59 14.74 6.10
N ASN A 443 4.15 14.23 4.94
CA ASN A 443 2.76 13.94 4.59
C ASN A 443 1.86 15.20 4.47
N GLN A 444 2.45 16.40 4.38
CA GLN A 444 1.71 17.64 4.09
C GLN A 444 1.26 17.65 2.61
N LYS A 445 0.42 18.64 2.27
CA LYS A 445 -0.08 18.82 0.90
C LYS A 445 1.06 18.84 -0.12
N VAL A 446 0.89 18.04 -1.17
CA VAL A 446 1.95 17.76 -2.15
C VAL A 446 2.18 18.92 -3.11
N THR A 447 1.11 19.56 -3.57
CA THR A 447 1.16 20.61 -4.60
C THR A 447 0.32 21.80 -4.22
N THR A 448 0.45 22.90 -4.97
CA THR A 448 -0.48 24.04 -4.91
C THR A 448 -1.80 23.71 -5.61
N ASP A 449 -2.80 24.60 -5.50
CA ASP A 449 -4.10 24.43 -6.15
C ASP A 449 -4.06 24.66 -7.69
N GLU A 450 -2.93 25.10 -8.19
CA GLU A 450 -2.70 25.21 -9.64
C GLU A 450 -2.48 23.87 -10.33
N TYR A 451 -2.19 22.80 -9.53
CA TYR A 451 -2.02 21.46 -10.07
C TYR A 451 -3.36 20.91 -10.58
N PRO A 452 -3.42 20.45 -11.84
CA PRO A 452 -4.69 20.20 -12.53
C PRO A 452 -5.43 18.93 -12.07
N TYR A 453 -4.79 18.08 -11.26
CA TYR A 453 -5.36 16.81 -10.84
C TYR A 453 -5.62 16.78 -9.33
N HIS A 454 -6.69 16.09 -8.94
CA HIS A 454 -6.99 15.86 -7.54
C HIS A 454 -6.09 14.75 -6.98
N ILE A 455 -5.38 15.02 -5.88
CA ILE A 455 -4.59 14.02 -5.16
C ILE A 455 -5.33 13.51 -3.94
N ASN A 456 -5.79 14.39 -3.06
CA ASN A 456 -6.60 14.06 -1.88
C ASN A 456 -7.16 15.33 -1.24
N HIS A 457 -8.19 15.16 -0.41
CA HIS A 457 -8.75 16.22 0.45
C HIS A 457 -7.97 16.42 1.76
N PHE A 458 -7.28 15.39 2.25
CA PHE A 458 -6.67 15.38 3.58
C PHE A 458 -5.17 15.14 3.51
N PHE A 459 -4.47 16.07 4.13
CA PHE A 459 -3.03 16.00 4.32
C PHE A 459 -2.72 16.32 5.79
N THR A 460 -1.57 15.89 6.27
CA THR A 460 -1.13 16.29 7.59
C THR A 460 -0.76 17.78 7.60
N ASN A 461 -0.77 18.38 8.82
CA ASN A 461 -0.29 19.73 8.98
C ASN A 461 1.15 19.91 8.53
N GLU A 462 1.51 21.12 8.13
CA GLU A 462 2.87 21.50 7.72
C GLU A 462 3.89 21.59 8.87
N TRP A 463 3.49 21.42 10.13
CA TRP A 463 4.36 21.73 11.29
C TRP A 463 5.66 20.94 11.31
N ARG A 464 5.60 19.64 10.99
CA ARG A 464 6.81 18.79 10.90
C ARG A 464 7.70 19.24 9.74
N ALA A 465 7.11 19.47 8.56
CA ALA A 465 7.83 19.96 7.39
C ALA A 465 8.45 21.34 7.65
N ARG A 466 7.71 22.27 8.24
CA ARG A 466 8.21 23.61 8.63
C ARG A 466 9.37 23.50 9.63
N ARG A 467 9.25 22.61 10.63
CA ARG A 467 10.35 22.40 11.60
C ARG A 467 11.61 21.88 10.93
N ILE A 468 11.51 20.88 10.08
CA ILE A 468 12.66 20.33 9.35
C ILE A 468 13.24 21.39 8.42
N THR A 469 12.41 22.11 7.65
CA THR A 469 12.86 23.20 6.78
C THR A 469 13.64 24.26 7.55
N ASN A 470 13.13 24.72 8.71
CA ASN A 470 13.81 25.70 9.54
C ASN A 470 15.18 25.15 10.00
N ARG A 471 15.26 23.89 10.43
CA ARG A 471 16.55 23.27 10.81
C ARG A 471 17.54 23.18 9.67
N ILE A 472 17.08 22.87 8.45
CA ILE A 472 17.92 22.90 7.25
C ILE A 472 18.46 24.30 6.97
N LEU A 473 17.62 25.33 7.18
CA LEU A 473 17.99 26.72 6.93
C LEU A 473 18.86 27.33 8.05
N ASP A 474 18.73 26.86 9.28
CA ASP A 474 19.53 27.29 10.46
C ASP A 474 21.02 26.87 10.32
N VAL A 475 21.30 25.78 9.57
CA VAL A 475 22.69 25.33 9.32
C VAL A 475 23.28 26.13 8.15
N PRO A 476 24.45 26.75 8.30
CA PRO A 476 25.12 27.43 7.20
C PRO A 476 25.37 26.49 6.00
N LYS A 477 25.35 27.04 4.79
CA LYS A 477 25.66 26.24 3.59
C LYS A 477 27.10 25.70 3.67
N GLY A 478 27.22 24.41 3.37
CA GLY A 478 28.49 23.71 3.43
C GLY A 478 28.89 23.16 4.81
N GLU A 479 27.99 23.24 5.79
CA GLU A 479 28.25 22.77 7.18
C GLU A 479 27.31 21.66 7.65
N MET A 480 26.47 21.14 6.78
CA MET A 480 25.52 20.08 7.12
C MET A 480 26.14 18.70 6.97
#